data_5777fe873b4a24bd257605237470ba07
#
_entry.id   5777fe873b4a24bd257605237470ba07
#
_cell.length_a   1.000
_cell.length_b   1.000
_cell.length_c   1.000
_cell.angle_alpha   90.00
_cell.angle_beta   90.00
_cell.angle_gamma   90.00
#
_symmetry.space_group_name_H-M   'P 1'
#
loop_
_entity.id
_entity.type
_entity.pdbx_description
1 polymer ?
#
loop_
_entity_poly.entity_id
_entity_poly.type
_entity_poly.pdbx_seq_one_letter_code
_entity_poly.pdbx_strand_id
1 'polypeptide(L)'
;MRPPLLLFDIDGTLVNAGGAGRRALEEAMEHHLGDTVRREEAWLAGLKLDGMTDRLIVREAMMGVGHPFDEGLCGRILDTYADFLERQIRGPGYRVLPGVEPLLAELAARRSTVGLCTGNILRGARIKLARGGLDRHFGFAEGDVYGFASDGEARELIVAAALRRASARLGRKVDPREALVIGDTPRDIAAARAVGCPVLAVATGRFDVAALKAEGADFVVPTLEEQHVAALLLG
;
A
#
# COMPACT_ATOMS: atom_id res chain seq x y z
N MET A 1 -24.93 -13.23 5.52
CA MET A 1 -23.49 -13.59 5.42
C MET A 1 -22.69 -12.49 6.10
N ARG A 2 -21.63 -12.77 6.85
CA ARG A 2 -20.76 -11.69 7.39
C ARG A 2 -20.07 -11.01 6.21
N PRO A 3 -19.97 -9.67 6.18
CA PRO A 3 -19.23 -8.99 5.14
C PRO A 3 -17.78 -9.48 5.16
N PRO A 4 -17.17 -9.73 4.00
CA PRO A 4 -15.80 -10.18 3.92
C PRO A 4 -14.86 -9.13 4.53
N LEU A 5 -13.71 -9.56 5.01
CA LEU A 5 -12.62 -8.67 5.38
C LEU A 5 -11.99 -8.12 4.09
N LEU A 6 -11.94 -6.80 3.95
CA LEU A 6 -11.39 -6.13 2.78
C LEU A 6 -10.07 -5.44 3.15
N LEU A 7 -8.98 -5.84 2.51
CA LEU A 7 -7.64 -5.34 2.76
C LEU A 7 -7.16 -4.54 1.55
N PHE A 8 -7.11 -3.23 1.69
CA PHE A 8 -6.76 -2.30 0.60
C PHE A 8 -5.26 -1.96 0.61
N ASP A 9 -4.64 -1.98 -0.56
CA ASP A 9 -3.43 -1.18 -0.79
C ASP A 9 -3.79 0.30 -0.96
N ILE A 10 -2.79 1.17 -0.98
CA ILE A 10 -2.97 2.63 -1.02
C ILE A 10 -2.59 3.21 -2.38
N ASP A 11 -1.31 3.12 -2.74
CA ASP A 11 -0.78 3.76 -3.95
C ASP A 11 -1.22 3.02 -5.21
N GLY A 12 -1.89 3.69 -6.13
CA GLY A 12 -2.45 3.06 -7.33
C GLY A 12 -3.78 2.35 -7.12
N THR A 13 -4.21 2.15 -5.87
CA THR A 13 -5.49 1.51 -5.50
C THR A 13 -6.50 2.51 -4.93
N LEU A 14 -6.16 3.21 -3.85
CA LEU A 14 -7.00 4.23 -3.21
C LEU A 14 -6.66 5.63 -3.70
N VAL A 15 -5.38 5.93 -3.84
CA VAL A 15 -4.89 7.25 -4.24
C VAL A 15 -3.76 7.15 -5.26
N ASN A 16 -3.62 8.21 -6.05
CA ASN A 16 -2.39 8.51 -6.76
C ASN A 16 -1.73 9.71 -6.07
N ALA A 17 -0.56 9.49 -5.50
CA ALA A 17 0.16 10.53 -4.75
C ALA A 17 0.91 11.54 -5.64
N GLY A 18 0.77 11.49 -6.98
CA GLY A 18 1.41 12.43 -7.89
C GLY A 18 2.95 12.44 -7.83
N GLY A 19 3.56 11.28 -7.49
CA GLY A 19 5.00 11.15 -7.33
C GLY A 19 5.57 11.72 -6.03
N ALA A 20 4.72 12.19 -5.10
CA ALA A 20 5.16 12.78 -3.84
C ALA A 20 6.01 11.81 -2.99
N GLY A 21 5.63 10.53 -2.95
CA GLY A 21 6.40 9.51 -2.23
C GLY A 21 7.81 9.36 -2.76
N ARG A 22 7.97 9.30 -4.10
CA ARG A 22 9.28 9.22 -4.74
C ARG A 22 10.14 10.43 -4.42
N ARG A 23 9.62 11.64 -4.65
CA ARG A 23 10.37 12.89 -4.36
C ARG A 23 10.78 13.02 -2.91
N ALA A 24 9.88 12.67 -1.98
CA ALA A 24 10.17 12.69 -0.55
C ALA A 24 11.27 11.69 -0.16
N LEU A 25 11.28 10.52 -0.78
CA LEU A 25 12.31 9.51 -0.54
C LEU A 25 13.66 9.93 -1.12
N GLU A 26 13.68 10.48 -2.34
CA GLU A 26 14.88 11.05 -2.96
C GLU A 26 15.51 12.11 -2.04
N GLU A 27 14.70 13.04 -1.55
CA GLU A 27 15.11 14.12 -0.64
C GLU A 27 15.63 13.55 0.71
N ALA A 28 14.99 12.51 1.26
CA ALA A 28 15.44 11.86 2.50
C ALA A 28 16.77 11.12 2.33
N MET A 29 16.93 10.41 1.24
CA MET A 29 18.19 9.73 0.92
C MET A 29 19.33 10.74 0.73
N GLU A 30 19.10 11.83 0.01
CA GLU A 30 20.06 12.90 -0.17
C GLU A 30 20.43 13.56 1.17
N HIS A 31 19.46 13.76 2.06
CA HIS A 31 19.69 14.32 3.39
C HIS A 31 20.64 13.46 4.24
N HIS A 32 20.51 12.14 4.19
CA HIS A 32 21.29 11.23 5.02
C HIS A 32 22.59 10.72 4.40
N LEU A 33 22.64 10.59 3.08
CA LEU A 33 23.76 10.00 2.34
C LEU A 33 24.53 11.03 1.50
N GLY A 34 24.02 12.26 1.39
CA GLY A 34 24.72 13.43 0.84
C GLY A 34 25.30 13.17 -0.56
N ASP A 35 26.62 13.44 -0.69
CA ASP A 35 27.30 13.38 -1.99
C ASP A 35 27.35 11.98 -2.63
N THR A 36 27.16 10.91 -1.85
CA THR A 36 27.10 9.55 -2.38
C THR A 36 25.90 9.40 -3.32
N VAL A 37 24.74 9.92 -2.91
CA VAL A 37 23.50 9.89 -3.70
C VAL A 37 23.59 10.84 -4.90
N ARG A 38 24.16 12.03 -4.72
CA ARG A 38 24.31 13.03 -5.79
C ARG A 38 25.19 12.58 -6.94
N ARG A 39 26.19 11.72 -6.67
CA ARG A 39 27.09 11.18 -7.70
C ARG A 39 26.40 10.14 -8.58
N GLU A 40 25.38 9.51 -8.06
CA GLU A 40 24.61 8.45 -8.71
C GLU A 40 23.22 9.00 -9.11
N GLU A 41 23.17 9.99 -10.03
CA GLU A 41 21.95 10.71 -10.44
C GLU A 41 20.75 9.80 -10.83
N ALA A 42 21.00 8.53 -11.08
CA ALA A 42 20.00 7.55 -11.52
C ALA A 42 19.73 6.42 -10.53
N TRP A 43 20.12 6.51 -9.26
CA TRP A 43 20.03 5.41 -8.29
C TRP A 43 18.59 4.86 -8.09
N LEU A 44 17.55 5.72 -8.19
CA LEU A 44 16.15 5.27 -8.23
C LEU A 44 15.64 4.94 -9.64
N ALA A 45 16.33 5.38 -10.70
CA ALA A 45 15.82 5.21 -12.06
C ALA A 45 15.76 3.73 -12.49
N GLY A 46 16.61 2.89 -11.92
CA GLY A 46 16.66 1.44 -12.16
C GLY A 46 15.67 0.64 -11.30
N LEU A 47 15.12 1.22 -10.24
CA LEU A 47 14.22 0.53 -9.33
C LEU A 47 12.77 0.59 -9.80
N LYS A 48 12.14 -0.58 -9.95
CA LYS A 48 10.70 -0.70 -10.18
C LYS A 48 10.00 -0.65 -8.84
N LEU A 49 9.64 0.55 -8.41
CA LEU A 49 9.07 0.83 -7.07
C LEU A 49 7.66 0.28 -6.87
N ASP A 50 6.94 -0.01 -7.97
CA ASP A 50 5.54 -0.43 -7.93
C ASP A 50 5.35 -1.66 -7.02
N GLY A 51 4.55 -1.51 -5.97
CA GLY A 51 4.28 -2.55 -4.99
C GLY A 51 5.46 -2.95 -4.08
N MET A 52 6.60 -2.23 -4.10
CA MET A 52 7.66 -2.42 -3.10
C MET A 52 7.23 -1.85 -1.75
N THR A 53 7.83 -2.37 -0.68
CA THR A 53 7.69 -1.76 0.65
C THR A 53 8.68 -0.60 0.78
N ASP A 54 8.30 0.46 1.51
CA ASP A 54 9.17 1.63 1.74
C ASP A 54 10.54 1.18 2.30
N ARG A 55 10.54 0.19 3.20
CA ARG A 55 11.75 -0.38 3.78
C ARG A 55 12.64 -1.08 2.75
N LEU A 56 12.05 -1.89 1.87
CA LEU A 56 12.78 -2.56 0.80
C LEU A 56 13.36 -1.54 -0.20
N ILE A 57 12.60 -0.48 -0.51
CA ILE A 57 13.08 0.59 -1.39
C ILE A 57 14.33 1.25 -0.79
N VAL A 58 14.31 1.60 0.50
CA VAL A 58 15.47 2.20 1.19
C VAL A 58 16.66 1.25 1.18
N ARG A 59 16.45 -0.05 1.44
CA ARG A 59 17.52 -1.07 1.39
C ARG A 59 18.18 -1.12 0.02
N GLU A 60 17.37 -1.32 -1.03
CA GLU A 60 17.87 -1.41 -2.40
C GLU A 60 18.57 -0.12 -2.84
N ALA A 61 18.03 1.02 -2.42
CA ALA A 61 18.59 2.32 -2.67
C ALA A 61 19.98 2.49 -2.02
N MET A 62 20.13 2.16 -0.73
CA MET A 62 21.40 2.19 -0.01
C MET A 62 22.44 1.29 -0.72
N MET A 63 22.05 0.07 -1.04
CA MET A 63 22.93 -0.88 -1.74
C MET A 63 23.31 -0.38 -3.14
N GLY A 64 22.36 0.21 -3.86
CA GLY A 64 22.55 0.77 -5.20
C GLY A 64 23.57 1.91 -5.26
N VAL A 65 23.69 2.69 -4.17
CA VAL A 65 24.71 3.74 -4.05
C VAL A 65 26.00 3.26 -3.34
N GLY A 66 26.18 1.94 -3.20
CA GLY A 66 27.37 1.34 -2.58
C GLY A 66 27.43 1.51 -1.05
N HIS A 67 26.34 1.89 -0.39
CA HIS A 67 26.27 1.97 1.06
C HIS A 67 25.77 0.64 1.63
N PRO A 68 26.51 -0.02 2.57
CA PRO A 68 26.00 -1.23 3.23
C PRO A 68 24.69 -0.94 3.96
N PHE A 69 23.78 -1.91 3.92
CA PHE A 69 22.51 -1.75 4.64
C PHE A 69 22.76 -1.64 6.15
N ASP A 70 22.22 -0.61 6.75
CA ASP A 70 22.20 -0.34 8.19
C ASP A 70 20.77 -0.10 8.66
N GLU A 71 20.31 -0.88 9.61
CA GLU A 71 18.95 -0.86 10.13
C GLU A 71 18.59 0.49 10.77
N GLY A 72 19.51 1.04 11.57
CA GLY A 72 19.30 2.32 12.24
C GLY A 72 19.24 3.48 11.25
N LEU A 73 20.08 3.46 10.23
CA LEU A 73 20.06 4.46 9.15
C LEU A 73 18.79 4.35 8.31
N CYS A 74 18.36 3.13 8.00
CA CYS A 74 17.09 2.89 7.30
C CYS A 74 15.92 3.51 8.08
N GLY A 75 15.84 3.31 9.39
CA GLY A 75 14.85 3.92 10.26
C GLY A 75 14.86 5.45 10.17
N ARG A 76 16.03 6.07 10.30
CA ARG A 76 16.17 7.53 10.20
C ARG A 76 15.79 8.08 8.82
N ILE A 77 16.14 7.37 7.76
CA ILE A 77 15.73 7.75 6.39
C ILE A 77 14.20 7.70 6.26
N LEU A 78 13.55 6.67 6.79
CA LEU A 78 12.09 6.52 6.73
C LEU A 78 11.37 7.58 7.58
N ASP A 79 11.91 7.96 8.73
CA ASP A 79 11.36 9.06 9.53
C ASP A 79 11.45 10.39 8.77
N THR A 80 12.62 10.70 8.20
CA THR A 80 12.84 11.89 7.38
C THR A 80 11.99 11.89 6.11
N TYR A 81 11.84 10.73 5.48
CA TYR A 81 10.94 10.52 4.36
C TYR A 81 9.50 10.93 4.71
N ALA A 82 9.00 10.54 5.88
CA ALA A 82 7.66 10.91 6.31
C ALA A 82 7.52 12.43 6.52
N ASP A 83 8.54 13.11 7.08
CA ASP A 83 8.56 14.57 7.22
C ASP A 83 8.52 15.28 5.86
N PHE A 84 9.28 14.78 4.91
CA PHE A 84 9.29 15.34 3.55
C PHE A 84 8.00 15.03 2.80
N LEU A 85 7.42 13.84 2.99
CA LEU A 85 6.15 13.47 2.40
C LEU A 85 5.02 14.42 2.82
N GLU A 86 4.98 14.88 4.07
CA GLU A 86 3.98 15.86 4.53
C GLU A 86 4.00 17.17 3.72
N ARG A 87 5.16 17.56 3.21
CA ARG A 87 5.29 18.73 2.32
C ARG A 87 4.98 18.37 0.87
N GLN A 88 5.59 17.30 0.38
CA GLN A 88 5.51 16.90 -1.02
C GLN A 88 4.10 16.49 -1.45
N ILE A 89 3.29 15.93 -0.54
CA ILE A 89 1.93 15.47 -0.83
C ILE A 89 0.96 16.63 -1.13
N ARG A 90 1.31 17.85 -0.73
CA ARG A 90 0.54 19.07 -1.01
C ARG A 90 0.75 19.57 -2.45
N GLY A 91 1.74 19.04 -3.13
CA GLY A 91 2.06 19.37 -4.51
C GLY A 91 0.99 18.88 -5.51
N PRO A 92 1.16 19.23 -6.79
CA PRO A 92 0.22 18.85 -7.84
C PRO A 92 0.23 17.34 -8.11
N GLY A 93 -0.87 16.84 -8.68
CA GLY A 93 -0.99 15.45 -9.16
C GLY A 93 -1.54 14.47 -8.13
N TYR A 94 -1.73 14.87 -6.86
CA TYR A 94 -2.46 14.04 -5.91
C TYR A 94 -3.94 13.94 -6.31
N ARG A 95 -4.49 12.75 -6.28
CA ARG A 95 -5.93 12.51 -6.45
C ARG A 95 -6.36 11.23 -5.74
N VAL A 96 -7.58 11.22 -5.24
CA VAL A 96 -8.30 10.01 -4.89
C VAL A 96 -8.71 9.32 -6.20
N LEU A 97 -8.58 8.00 -6.25
CA LEU A 97 -8.86 7.26 -7.48
C LEU A 97 -10.36 7.04 -7.69
N PRO A 98 -10.80 6.82 -8.95
CA PRO A 98 -12.20 6.67 -9.28
C PRO A 98 -12.89 5.55 -8.49
N GLY A 99 -14.10 5.83 -7.98
CA GLY A 99 -14.92 4.89 -7.24
C GLY A 99 -14.57 4.70 -5.76
N VAL A 100 -13.42 5.21 -5.30
CA VAL A 100 -12.93 4.96 -3.93
C VAL A 100 -13.85 5.56 -2.87
N GLU A 101 -14.17 6.86 -2.95
CA GLU A 101 -15.00 7.51 -1.93
C GLU A 101 -16.41 6.91 -1.79
N PRO A 102 -17.19 6.74 -2.89
CA PRO A 102 -18.50 6.15 -2.79
C PRO A 102 -18.46 4.70 -2.29
N LEU A 103 -17.47 3.91 -2.71
CA LEU A 103 -17.29 2.54 -2.24
C LEU A 103 -17.01 2.49 -0.74
N LEU A 104 -16.05 3.28 -0.24
CA LEU A 104 -15.71 3.31 1.19
C LEU A 104 -16.89 3.80 2.04
N ALA A 105 -17.66 4.77 1.55
CA ALA A 105 -18.86 5.23 2.22
C ALA A 105 -19.93 4.13 2.31
N GLU A 106 -20.13 3.36 1.26
CA GLU A 106 -21.08 2.25 1.25
C GLU A 106 -20.63 1.10 2.16
N LEU A 107 -19.32 0.75 2.13
CA LEU A 107 -18.73 -0.24 3.04
C LEU A 107 -18.93 0.17 4.51
N ALA A 108 -18.73 1.44 4.84
CA ALA A 108 -18.95 1.96 6.18
C ALA A 108 -20.44 1.89 6.59
N ALA A 109 -21.37 2.26 5.70
CA ALA A 109 -22.81 2.16 5.94
C ALA A 109 -23.25 0.71 6.22
N ARG A 110 -22.63 -0.27 5.57
CA ARG A 110 -22.89 -1.70 5.78
C ARG A 110 -22.07 -2.31 6.93
N ARG A 111 -21.27 -1.52 7.62
CA ARG A 111 -20.37 -1.97 8.70
C ARG A 111 -19.44 -3.10 8.27
N SER A 112 -18.99 -3.07 7.03
CA SER A 112 -18.00 -3.99 6.50
C SER A 112 -16.67 -3.81 7.23
N THR A 113 -15.95 -4.90 7.47
CA THR A 113 -14.61 -4.82 8.05
C THR A 113 -13.62 -4.45 6.95
N VAL A 114 -13.09 -3.26 7.02
CA VAL A 114 -12.04 -2.77 6.12
C VAL A 114 -10.72 -2.62 6.85
N GLY A 115 -9.63 -2.83 6.15
CA GLY A 115 -8.27 -2.67 6.67
C GLY A 115 -7.30 -2.29 5.56
N LEU A 116 -6.06 -2.04 5.94
CA LEU A 116 -4.97 -1.71 5.03
C LEU A 116 -3.99 -2.87 4.90
N CYS A 117 -3.45 -3.02 3.69
CA CYS A 117 -2.38 -3.96 3.39
C CYS A 117 -1.44 -3.31 2.38
N THR A 118 -0.45 -2.56 2.87
CA THR A 118 0.34 -1.66 2.02
C THR A 118 1.83 -1.69 2.32
N GLY A 119 2.63 -1.49 1.28
CA GLY A 119 4.08 -1.32 1.40
C GLY A 119 4.53 -0.02 2.09
N ASN A 120 3.61 0.87 2.40
CA ASN A 120 3.92 2.10 3.11
C ASN A 120 4.28 1.85 4.58
N ILE A 121 5.14 2.69 5.16
CA ILE A 121 5.21 2.83 6.62
C ILE A 121 3.90 3.47 7.14
N LEU A 122 3.53 3.18 8.39
CA LEU A 122 2.28 3.68 9.01
C LEU A 122 2.12 5.20 8.85
N ARG A 123 3.17 5.97 9.12
CA ARG A 123 3.11 7.43 9.02
C ARG A 123 2.89 7.89 7.58
N GLY A 124 3.55 7.26 6.60
CA GLY A 124 3.36 7.53 5.17
C GLY A 124 1.94 7.22 4.69
N ALA A 125 1.38 6.08 5.14
CA ALA A 125 0.00 5.70 4.86
C ALA A 125 -1.00 6.74 5.37
N ARG A 126 -0.85 7.18 6.62
CA ARG A 126 -1.73 8.23 7.22
C ARG A 126 -1.66 9.54 6.45
N ILE A 127 -0.45 10.01 6.11
CA ILE A 127 -0.26 11.25 5.35
C ILE A 127 -0.98 11.19 3.99
N LYS A 128 -0.81 10.08 3.26
CA LYS A 128 -1.43 9.90 1.94
C LYS A 128 -2.95 9.85 2.03
N LEU A 129 -3.50 9.10 2.98
CA LEU A 129 -4.96 8.97 3.15
C LEU A 129 -5.59 10.25 3.68
N ALA A 130 -4.96 10.92 4.66
CA ALA A 130 -5.45 12.18 5.21
C ALA A 130 -5.53 13.30 4.16
N ARG A 131 -4.61 13.32 3.19
CA ARG A 131 -4.63 14.29 2.08
C ARG A 131 -5.93 14.21 1.26
N GLY A 132 -6.51 13.01 1.11
CA GLY A 132 -7.79 12.76 0.43
C GLY A 132 -8.98 12.65 1.37
N GLY A 133 -8.80 12.83 2.69
CA GLY A 133 -9.86 12.65 3.69
C GLY A 133 -10.31 11.20 3.85
N LEU A 134 -9.50 10.22 3.40
CA LEU A 134 -9.82 8.79 3.44
C LEU A 134 -9.44 8.14 4.77
N ASP A 135 -8.60 8.79 5.58
CA ASP A 135 -8.14 8.30 6.88
C ASP A 135 -9.27 7.98 7.85
N ARG A 136 -10.42 8.65 7.73
CA ARG A 136 -11.63 8.38 8.52
C ARG A 136 -12.23 6.99 8.34
N HIS A 137 -11.89 6.31 7.23
CA HIS A 137 -12.40 4.97 6.91
C HIS A 137 -11.53 3.84 7.45
N PHE A 138 -10.29 4.15 7.87
CA PHE A 138 -9.30 3.17 8.30
C PHE A 138 -8.83 3.45 9.71
N GLY A 139 -8.68 2.40 10.50
CA GLY A 139 -8.09 2.50 11.83
C GLY A 139 -6.57 2.44 11.79
N PHE A 140 -5.92 3.18 12.69
CA PHE A 140 -4.46 3.23 12.84
C PHE A 140 -4.00 3.00 14.29
N ALA A 141 -4.93 2.64 15.17
CA ALA A 141 -4.65 2.34 16.56
C ALA A 141 -4.33 0.85 16.76
N GLU A 142 -3.80 0.53 17.92
CA GLU A 142 -3.68 -0.87 18.35
C GLU A 142 -5.06 -1.54 18.35
N GLY A 143 -5.14 -2.73 17.76
CA GLY A 143 -6.40 -3.46 17.60
C GLY A 143 -7.15 -3.19 16.28
N ASP A 144 -6.70 -2.22 15.48
CA ASP A 144 -7.23 -2.03 14.13
C ASP A 144 -6.62 -3.01 13.12
N VAL A 145 -7.26 -3.13 11.96
CA VAL A 145 -6.85 -4.07 10.91
C VAL A 145 -5.95 -3.38 9.91
N TYR A 146 -4.67 -3.71 9.96
CA TYR A 146 -3.68 -3.19 9.03
C TYR A 146 -2.46 -4.10 8.91
N GLY A 147 -1.73 -3.96 7.81
CA GLY A 147 -0.37 -4.43 7.59
C GLY A 147 0.43 -3.34 6.89
N PHE A 148 1.63 -3.05 7.38
CA PHE A 148 2.51 -1.98 6.89
C PHE A 148 3.94 -2.49 6.65
N ALA A 149 4.79 -1.69 6.01
CA ALA A 149 6.20 -2.01 5.77
C ALA A 149 6.99 -2.39 7.03
N SER A 150 6.55 -1.95 8.22
CA SER A 150 7.14 -2.32 9.50
C SER A 150 6.87 -3.78 9.90
N ASP A 151 5.89 -4.45 9.30
CA ASP A 151 5.55 -5.85 9.57
C ASP A 151 6.45 -6.83 8.80
N GLY A 152 7.16 -6.34 7.77
CA GLY A 152 8.10 -7.12 6.97
C GLY A 152 8.42 -6.47 5.63
N GLU A 153 9.56 -6.84 5.06
CA GLU A 153 9.94 -6.38 3.72
C GLU A 153 9.22 -7.17 2.62
N ALA A 154 8.98 -8.45 2.86
CA ALA A 154 8.20 -9.28 1.97
C ALA A 154 6.70 -9.00 2.14
N ARG A 155 6.01 -8.75 1.03
CA ARG A 155 4.63 -8.24 1.04
C ARG A 155 3.61 -9.24 1.61
N GLU A 156 3.88 -10.53 1.50
CA GLU A 156 3.08 -11.58 2.16
C GLU A 156 3.10 -11.49 3.69
N LEU A 157 4.17 -10.99 4.31
CA LEU A 157 4.25 -10.75 5.75
C LEU A 157 3.29 -9.63 6.18
N ILE A 158 3.09 -8.66 5.31
CA ILE A 158 2.15 -7.54 5.51
C ILE A 158 0.71 -8.07 5.50
N VAL A 159 0.35 -8.90 4.51
CA VAL A 159 -0.98 -9.54 4.44
C VAL A 159 -1.19 -10.42 5.67
N ALA A 160 -0.21 -11.24 6.04
CA ALA A 160 -0.30 -12.11 7.22
C ALA A 160 -0.46 -11.29 8.51
N ALA A 161 0.20 -10.14 8.63
CA ALA A 161 0.04 -9.24 9.77
C ALA A 161 -1.39 -8.67 9.87
N ALA A 162 -1.96 -8.22 8.74
CA ALA A 162 -3.34 -7.76 8.69
C ALA A 162 -4.33 -8.85 9.11
N LEU A 163 -4.14 -10.09 8.65
CA LEU A 163 -4.98 -11.24 9.06
C LEU A 163 -4.85 -11.57 10.56
N ARG A 164 -3.65 -11.48 11.12
CA ARG A 164 -3.45 -11.68 12.57
C ARG A 164 -4.20 -10.62 13.38
N ARG A 165 -4.09 -9.34 12.98
CA ARG A 165 -4.81 -8.23 13.64
C ARG A 165 -6.32 -8.36 13.48
N ALA A 166 -6.80 -8.76 12.30
CA ALA A 166 -8.22 -9.04 12.08
C ALA A 166 -8.70 -10.20 12.97
N SER A 167 -7.91 -11.25 13.13
CA SER A 167 -8.24 -12.38 13.99
C SER A 167 -8.34 -11.97 15.45
N ALA A 168 -7.41 -11.14 15.93
CA ALA A 168 -7.44 -10.58 17.28
C ALA A 168 -8.67 -9.70 17.51
N ARG A 169 -8.97 -8.79 16.56
CA ARG A 169 -10.14 -7.91 16.63
C ARG A 169 -11.48 -8.66 16.64
N LEU A 170 -11.58 -9.74 15.86
CA LEU A 170 -12.80 -10.53 15.74
C LEU A 170 -12.92 -11.63 16.82
N GLY A 171 -11.90 -11.82 17.66
CA GLY A 171 -11.86 -12.85 18.70
C GLY A 171 -11.91 -14.28 18.15
N ARG A 172 -11.53 -14.47 16.86
CA ARG A 172 -11.48 -15.79 16.21
C ARG A 172 -10.43 -15.80 15.11
N LYS A 173 -9.92 -16.97 14.79
CA LYS A 173 -9.06 -17.12 13.62
C LYS A 173 -9.85 -16.78 12.35
N VAL A 174 -9.33 -15.85 11.54
CA VAL A 174 -9.83 -15.52 10.21
C VAL A 174 -9.19 -16.50 9.22
N ASP A 175 -10.03 -17.20 8.44
CA ASP A 175 -9.54 -17.97 7.30
C ASP A 175 -9.09 -16.99 6.22
N PRO A 176 -7.89 -17.14 5.61
CA PRO A 176 -7.45 -16.28 4.53
C PRO A 176 -8.48 -16.11 3.40
N ARG A 177 -9.28 -17.15 3.12
CA ARG A 177 -10.35 -17.09 2.11
C ARG A 177 -11.53 -16.20 2.47
N GLU A 178 -11.64 -15.76 3.74
CA GLU A 178 -12.62 -14.78 4.20
C GLU A 178 -12.13 -13.33 4.02
N ALA A 179 -10.87 -13.15 3.61
CA ALA A 179 -10.27 -11.83 3.34
C ALA A 179 -10.05 -11.66 1.83
N LEU A 180 -10.38 -10.49 1.32
CA LEU A 180 -10.09 -10.11 -0.07
C LEU A 180 -9.03 -9.01 -0.07
N VAL A 181 -7.89 -9.26 -0.71
CA VAL A 181 -6.86 -8.24 -0.94
C VAL A 181 -7.25 -7.43 -2.18
N ILE A 182 -7.12 -6.11 -2.10
CA ILE A 182 -7.43 -5.19 -3.19
C ILE A 182 -6.19 -4.36 -3.46
N GLY A 183 -5.62 -4.51 -4.66
CA GLY A 183 -4.36 -3.88 -5.06
C GLY A 183 -4.24 -3.68 -6.55
N ASP A 184 -3.21 -2.97 -7.02
CA ASP A 184 -3.03 -2.63 -8.45
C ASP A 184 -1.76 -3.23 -9.07
N THR A 185 -1.01 -4.06 -8.32
CA THR A 185 0.28 -4.58 -8.78
C THR A 185 0.36 -6.12 -8.78
N PRO A 186 1.25 -6.71 -9.60
CA PRO A 186 1.60 -8.13 -9.52
C PRO A 186 2.06 -8.58 -8.12
N ARG A 187 2.67 -7.66 -7.36
CA ARG A 187 3.14 -7.97 -5.99
C ARG A 187 1.99 -8.12 -5.00
N ASP A 188 0.87 -7.41 -5.20
CA ASP A 188 -0.35 -7.61 -4.40
C ASP A 188 -0.94 -8.98 -4.67
N ILE A 189 -1.01 -9.35 -5.95
CA ILE A 189 -1.50 -10.66 -6.38
C ILE A 189 -0.65 -11.78 -5.79
N ALA A 190 0.67 -11.68 -5.92
CA ALA A 190 1.61 -12.68 -5.40
C ALA A 190 1.50 -12.80 -3.87
N ALA A 191 1.44 -11.67 -3.14
CA ALA A 191 1.33 -11.66 -1.68
C ALA A 191 0.01 -12.25 -1.18
N ALA A 192 -1.12 -11.90 -1.81
CA ALA A 192 -2.43 -12.48 -1.49
C ALA A 192 -2.42 -14.00 -1.66
N ARG A 193 -1.91 -14.48 -2.80
CA ARG A 193 -1.81 -15.93 -3.11
C ARG A 193 -0.90 -16.68 -2.15
N ALA A 194 0.24 -16.11 -1.79
CA ALA A 194 1.18 -16.72 -0.85
C ALA A 194 0.54 -16.98 0.53
N VAL A 195 -0.43 -16.16 0.92
CA VAL A 195 -1.16 -16.30 2.19
C VAL A 195 -2.48 -17.09 2.03
N GLY A 196 -2.93 -17.28 0.79
CA GLY A 196 -4.18 -18.00 0.48
C GLY A 196 -5.41 -17.11 0.47
N CYS A 197 -5.25 -15.79 0.31
CA CYS A 197 -6.33 -14.83 0.13
C CYS A 197 -6.72 -14.71 -1.34
N PRO A 198 -8.01 -14.59 -1.67
CA PRO A 198 -8.44 -14.10 -2.97
C PRO A 198 -8.00 -12.64 -3.18
N VAL A 199 -7.86 -12.23 -4.46
CA VAL A 199 -7.42 -10.91 -4.83
C VAL A 199 -8.29 -10.28 -5.91
N LEU A 200 -8.70 -9.02 -5.66
CA LEU A 200 -9.27 -8.11 -6.65
C LEU A 200 -8.16 -7.15 -7.10
N ALA A 201 -7.73 -7.28 -8.35
CA ALA A 201 -6.77 -6.36 -8.94
C ALA A 201 -7.50 -5.20 -9.65
N VAL A 202 -7.01 -3.98 -9.42
CA VAL A 202 -7.58 -2.74 -9.98
C VAL A 202 -6.57 -2.11 -10.93
N ALA A 203 -6.94 -1.92 -12.20
CA ALA A 203 -6.02 -1.42 -13.23
C ALA A 203 -5.92 0.12 -13.23
N THR A 204 -5.83 0.73 -12.05
CA THR A 204 -5.71 2.19 -11.85
C THR A 204 -4.27 2.66 -11.65
N GLY A 205 -3.34 1.73 -11.45
CA GLY A 205 -1.91 1.98 -11.35
C GLY A 205 -1.19 1.87 -12.69
N ARG A 206 -0.03 1.25 -12.67
CA ARG A 206 0.83 1.09 -13.85
C ARG A 206 0.43 -0.07 -14.77
N PHE A 207 -0.23 -1.09 -14.20
CA PHE A 207 -0.55 -2.33 -14.89
C PHE A 207 -1.97 -2.28 -15.44
N ASP A 208 -2.14 -2.71 -16.69
CA ASP A 208 -3.45 -2.82 -17.32
C ASP A 208 -4.18 -4.10 -16.92
N VAL A 209 -5.45 -4.20 -17.32
CA VAL A 209 -6.32 -5.35 -17.05
C VAL A 209 -5.72 -6.65 -17.58
N ALA A 210 -5.08 -6.62 -18.76
CA ALA A 210 -4.52 -7.82 -19.37
C ALA A 210 -3.31 -8.34 -18.58
N ALA A 211 -2.42 -7.44 -18.18
CA ALA A 211 -1.26 -7.76 -17.36
C ALA A 211 -1.67 -8.34 -15.99
N LEU A 212 -2.62 -7.71 -15.29
CA LEU A 212 -3.09 -8.18 -13.99
C LEU A 212 -3.83 -9.55 -14.09
N LYS A 213 -4.57 -9.79 -15.17
CA LYS A 213 -5.15 -11.11 -15.45
C LYS A 213 -4.10 -12.18 -15.69
N ALA A 214 -3.04 -11.84 -16.43
CA ALA A 214 -1.94 -12.77 -16.71
C ALA A 214 -1.19 -13.19 -15.43
N GLU A 215 -1.12 -12.31 -14.42
CA GLU A 215 -0.57 -12.62 -13.09
C GLU A 215 -1.49 -13.48 -12.22
N GLY A 216 -2.71 -13.75 -12.71
CA GLY A 216 -3.65 -14.68 -12.08
C GLY A 216 -4.45 -14.09 -10.92
N ALA A 217 -4.82 -12.82 -10.96
CA ALA A 217 -5.79 -12.26 -10.02
C ALA A 217 -7.16 -12.97 -10.18
N ASP A 218 -7.86 -13.19 -9.05
CA ASP A 218 -9.17 -13.84 -9.06
C ASP A 218 -10.24 -12.96 -9.73
N PHE A 219 -10.12 -11.64 -9.50
CA PHE A 219 -10.96 -10.63 -10.12
C PHE A 219 -10.08 -9.48 -10.62
N VAL A 220 -10.44 -8.90 -11.78
CA VAL A 220 -9.74 -7.75 -12.34
C VAL A 220 -10.75 -6.74 -12.86
N VAL A 221 -10.63 -5.48 -12.42
CA VAL A 221 -11.49 -4.38 -12.86
C VAL A 221 -10.65 -3.18 -13.32
N PRO A 222 -11.15 -2.38 -14.27
CA PRO A 222 -10.47 -1.14 -14.68
C PRO A 222 -10.38 -0.12 -13.56
N THR A 223 -11.47 0.07 -12.81
CA THR A 223 -11.57 1.01 -11.67
C THR A 223 -12.54 0.45 -10.62
N LEU A 224 -12.55 1.05 -9.44
CA LEU A 224 -13.53 0.73 -8.39
C LEU A 224 -14.93 1.35 -8.65
N GLU A 225 -15.11 2.11 -9.72
CA GLU A 225 -16.43 2.63 -10.17
C GLU A 225 -17.31 1.58 -10.83
N GLU A 226 -16.75 0.44 -11.22
CA GLU A 226 -17.51 -0.62 -11.89
C GLU A 226 -18.71 -1.07 -11.05
N GLN A 227 -19.90 -1.08 -11.63
CA GLN A 227 -21.16 -1.39 -10.91
C GLN A 227 -21.14 -2.74 -10.20
N HIS A 228 -20.43 -3.72 -10.76
CA HIS A 228 -20.31 -5.04 -10.16
C HIS A 228 -19.32 -5.12 -9.00
N VAL A 229 -18.47 -4.10 -8.80
CA VAL A 229 -17.52 -4.06 -7.66
C VAL A 229 -18.28 -4.03 -6.35
N ALA A 230 -19.29 -3.17 -6.23
CA ALA A 230 -20.12 -3.12 -5.04
C ALA A 230 -20.79 -4.48 -4.77
N ALA A 231 -21.32 -5.13 -5.79
CA ALA A 231 -21.90 -6.47 -5.68
C ALA A 231 -20.88 -7.53 -5.24
N LEU A 232 -19.66 -7.47 -5.77
CA LEU A 232 -18.57 -8.39 -5.42
C LEU A 232 -18.10 -8.20 -3.97
N LEU A 233 -17.97 -6.95 -3.52
CA LEU A 233 -17.42 -6.62 -2.19
C LEU A 233 -18.45 -6.68 -1.06
N LEU A 234 -19.73 -6.57 -1.39
CA LEU A 234 -20.82 -6.46 -0.42
C LEU A 234 -21.69 -7.73 -0.34
N GLY A 235 -21.54 -8.64 -1.31
CA GLY A 235 -22.20 -9.95 -1.37
C GLY A 235 -23.68 -9.85 -1.71
#